data_b84bf07ba7b3d9bfa1f78b9f8377eef4
#
_entry.id   b84bf07ba7b3d9bfa1f78b9f8377eef4
#
_cell.length_a   1.000
_cell.length_b   1.000
_cell.length_c   1.000
_cell.angle_alpha   90.00
_cell.angle_beta   90.00
_cell.angle_gamma   90.00
#
_symmetry.space_group_name_H-M   'P 1'
#
loop_
_entity.id
_entity.type
_entity.pdbx_description
1 polymer ?
#
loop_
_entity_poly.entity_id
_entity_poly.type
_entity_poly.pdbx_seq_one_letter_code
_entity_poly.pdbx_strand_id
1 'polypeptide(L)'
;MKIEIMSRENAAKQLEKEPPDTAIIIIAMSSFELEYPIFLNWERKLIAYFSDIMKEDHPNAMTPQHAEEIKDFVLSLVGCCEKLIISCYMGISRSSAVAAGIMIGLDRDDMEIWNNIKYYPNILCYRRMLTAFGKPTDSADEKKKINENLHDSKAEIIIMEEYKQYAEKTEKAGS
;
A
#
# COMPACT_ATOMS: atom_id res chain seq x y z
N MET A 1 6.66 -11.14 -12.47
CA MET A 1 5.39 -10.44 -12.14
C MET A 1 5.72 -9.03 -11.63
N LYS A 2 5.19 -7.99 -12.29
CA LYS A 2 5.27 -6.58 -11.88
C LYS A 2 4.23 -6.32 -10.80
N ILE A 3 4.58 -5.57 -9.74
CA ILE A 3 3.64 -5.17 -8.67
C ILE A 3 3.35 -3.68 -8.83
N GLU A 4 2.07 -3.30 -8.83
CA GLU A 4 1.62 -1.92 -8.93
C GLU A 4 0.66 -1.58 -7.77
N ILE A 5 0.88 -0.42 -7.14
CA ILE A 5 0.09 0.06 -6.00
C ILE A 5 -0.79 1.21 -6.46
N MET A 6 -2.10 1.08 -6.25
CA MET A 6 -3.07 2.07 -6.73
C MET A 6 -4.16 2.37 -5.70
N SER A 7 -4.76 3.57 -5.81
CA SER A 7 -6.07 3.82 -5.21
C SER A 7 -7.14 2.95 -5.88
N ARG A 8 -8.26 2.76 -5.21
CA ARG A 8 -9.38 1.97 -5.74
C ARG A 8 -9.91 2.53 -7.07
N GLU A 9 -10.08 3.84 -7.15
CA GLU A 9 -10.53 4.50 -8.37
C GLU A 9 -9.54 4.29 -9.53
N ASN A 10 -8.26 4.47 -9.30
CA ASN A 10 -7.25 4.29 -10.33
C ASN A 10 -7.12 2.83 -10.77
N ALA A 11 -7.25 1.89 -9.83
CA ALA A 11 -7.25 0.46 -10.14
C ALA A 11 -8.45 0.08 -11.03
N ALA A 12 -9.65 0.59 -10.74
CA ALA A 12 -10.83 0.36 -11.59
C ALA A 12 -10.61 0.87 -13.02
N LYS A 13 -10.14 2.11 -13.16
CA LYS A 13 -9.84 2.72 -14.47
C LYS A 13 -8.71 1.99 -15.22
N GLN A 14 -7.74 1.46 -14.48
CA GLN A 14 -6.62 0.73 -15.06
C GLN A 14 -7.07 -0.63 -15.59
N LEU A 15 -7.86 -1.38 -14.83
CA LEU A 15 -8.37 -2.69 -15.22
C LEU A 15 -9.18 -2.68 -16.53
N GLU A 16 -9.87 -1.57 -16.85
CA GLU A 16 -10.58 -1.42 -18.13
C GLU A 16 -9.65 -1.53 -19.35
N LYS A 17 -8.35 -1.32 -19.15
CA LYS A 17 -7.32 -1.28 -20.20
C LYS A 17 -6.34 -2.46 -20.10
N GLU A 18 -6.41 -3.24 -19.02
CA GLU A 18 -5.48 -4.34 -18.77
C GLU A 18 -5.92 -5.62 -19.47
N PRO A 19 -4.95 -6.45 -19.87
CA PRO A 19 -5.23 -7.78 -20.39
C PRO A 19 -5.81 -8.69 -19.28
N PRO A 20 -6.59 -9.72 -19.65
CA PRO A 20 -7.25 -10.62 -18.68
C PRO A 20 -6.30 -11.40 -17.75
N ASP A 21 -5.02 -11.50 -18.09
CA ASP A 21 -3.98 -12.14 -17.27
C ASP A 21 -3.42 -11.25 -16.16
N THR A 22 -3.83 -9.98 -16.10
CA THR A 22 -3.56 -9.11 -14.94
C THR A 22 -4.33 -9.59 -13.72
N ALA A 23 -3.65 -9.67 -12.57
CA ALA A 23 -4.28 -10.01 -11.30
C ALA A 23 -4.47 -8.77 -10.42
N ILE A 24 -5.46 -8.81 -9.51
CA ILE A 24 -5.69 -7.74 -8.54
C ILE A 24 -5.99 -8.25 -7.15
N ILE A 25 -5.39 -7.60 -6.14
CA ILE A 25 -5.79 -7.68 -4.73
C ILE A 25 -6.50 -6.39 -4.36
N ILE A 26 -7.73 -6.51 -3.89
CA ILE A 26 -8.56 -5.38 -3.47
C ILE A 26 -8.71 -5.44 -1.95
N ILE A 27 -8.22 -4.42 -1.24
CA ILE A 27 -8.32 -4.33 0.21
C ILE A 27 -9.41 -3.31 0.55
N ALA A 28 -10.52 -3.79 1.11
CA ALA A 28 -11.70 -3.01 1.46
C ALA A 28 -12.03 -3.15 2.96
N MET A 29 -12.79 -2.22 3.53
CA MET A 29 -13.33 -2.37 4.89
C MET A 29 -14.64 -3.15 4.89
N SER A 30 -15.40 -3.06 3.80
CA SER A 30 -16.68 -3.76 3.64
C SER A 30 -17.03 -3.95 2.17
N SER A 31 -18.07 -4.75 1.88
CA SER A 31 -18.56 -4.95 0.54
C SER A 31 -19.16 -3.69 -0.10
N PHE A 32 -19.62 -2.73 0.69
CA PHE A 32 -20.11 -1.43 0.18
C PHE A 32 -19.03 -0.59 -0.49
N GLU A 33 -17.76 -0.86 -0.18
CA GLU A 33 -16.63 -0.18 -0.83
C GLU A 33 -16.27 -0.76 -2.21
N LEU A 34 -16.93 -1.83 -2.64
CA LEU A 34 -16.74 -2.44 -3.97
C LEU A 34 -17.72 -1.86 -5.00
N GLU A 35 -17.86 -0.53 -5.02
CA GLU A 35 -18.80 0.20 -5.89
C GLU A 35 -18.48 0.10 -7.40
N TYR A 36 -17.28 -0.35 -7.77
CA TYR A 36 -16.89 -0.55 -9.16
C TYR A 36 -17.21 -1.97 -9.64
N PRO A 37 -18.17 -2.15 -10.56
CA PRO A 37 -18.58 -3.49 -11.03
C PRO A 37 -17.44 -4.33 -11.62
N ILE A 38 -16.41 -3.67 -12.16
CA ILE A 38 -15.25 -4.34 -12.72
C ILE A 38 -14.54 -5.24 -11.70
N PHE A 39 -14.49 -4.85 -10.42
CA PHE A 39 -13.87 -5.65 -9.38
C PHE A 39 -14.61 -6.97 -9.12
N LEU A 40 -15.94 -6.96 -9.25
CA LEU A 40 -16.75 -8.15 -9.05
C LEU A 40 -16.63 -9.13 -10.24
N ASN A 41 -16.44 -8.58 -11.45
CA ASN A 41 -16.38 -9.33 -12.69
C ASN A 41 -14.95 -9.73 -13.10
N TRP A 42 -13.89 -9.18 -12.46
CA TRP A 42 -12.53 -9.53 -12.81
C TRP A 42 -12.22 -10.98 -12.42
N GLU A 43 -11.60 -11.74 -13.32
CA GLU A 43 -11.40 -13.18 -13.12
C GLU A 43 -10.32 -13.46 -12.07
N ARG A 44 -9.14 -12.85 -12.21
CA ARG A 44 -7.99 -13.07 -11.33
C ARG A 44 -7.97 -12.05 -10.20
N LYS A 45 -8.86 -12.22 -9.22
CA LYS A 45 -8.96 -11.30 -8.09
C LYS A 45 -8.92 -11.99 -6.74
N LEU A 46 -8.43 -11.26 -5.75
CA LEU A 46 -8.65 -11.52 -4.33
C LEU A 46 -9.24 -10.28 -3.69
N ILE A 47 -10.30 -10.43 -2.92
CA ILE A 47 -10.89 -9.35 -2.10
C ILE A 47 -10.62 -9.67 -0.64
N ALA A 48 -9.89 -8.82 0.05
CA ALA A 48 -9.60 -8.95 1.47
C ALA A 48 -10.27 -7.83 2.27
N TYR A 49 -10.97 -8.18 3.35
CA TYR A 49 -11.73 -7.22 4.15
C TYR A 49 -11.05 -6.94 5.48
N PHE A 50 -10.35 -5.82 5.58
CA PHE A 50 -9.79 -5.30 6.83
C PHE A 50 -9.56 -3.79 6.77
N SER A 51 -9.60 -3.15 7.94
CA SER A 51 -9.42 -1.70 8.08
C SER A 51 -7.94 -1.31 8.20
N ASP A 52 -7.66 -0.03 8.03
CA ASP A 52 -6.30 0.53 8.18
C ASP A 52 -5.94 0.75 9.65
N ILE A 53 -5.79 -0.33 10.38
CA ILE A 53 -5.57 -0.36 11.84
C ILE A 53 -4.22 -1.02 12.12
N MET A 54 -3.43 -0.40 13.00
CA MET A 54 -2.12 -0.91 13.42
C MET A 54 -2.18 -1.68 14.74
N LYS A 55 -3.34 -1.68 15.43
CA LYS A 55 -3.53 -2.38 16.69
C LYS A 55 -3.94 -3.83 16.42
N GLU A 56 -3.11 -4.76 16.88
CA GLU A 56 -3.18 -6.18 16.52
C GLU A 56 -4.45 -6.90 17.00
N ASP A 57 -4.96 -6.54 18.18
CA ASP A 57 -6.14 -7.11 18.83
C ASP A 57 -7.47 -6.46 18.39
N HIS A 58 -7.44 -5.52 17.45
CA HIS A 58 -8.65 -4.87 16.96
C HIS A 58 -9.38 -5.78 15.97
N PRO A 59 -10.71 -5.97 16.11
CA PRO A 59 -11.49 -6.94 15.32
C PRO A 59 -11.48 -6.70 13.81
N ASN A 60 -11.27 -5.46 13.39
CA ASN A 60 -11.22 -5.09 11.97
C ASN A 60 -9.77 -4.93 11.44
N ALA A 61 -8.75 -5.27 12.23
CA ALA A 61 -7.37 -5.24 11.76
C ALA A 61 -7.10 -6.41 10.82
N MET A 62 -6.02 -6.31 10.03
CA MET A 62 -5.55 -7.44 9.23
C MET A 62 -5.19 -8.62 10.14
N THR A 63 -5.80 -9.76 9.92
CA THR A 63 -5.53 -10.99 10.66
C THR A 63 -4.42 -11.83 10.01
N PRO A 64 -3.82 -12.82 10.72
CA PRO A 64 -2.93 -13.80 10.10
C PRO A 64 -3.59 -14.55 8.94
N GLN A 65 -4.87 -14.88 9.04
CA GLN A 65 -5.64 -15.56 7.99
C GLN A 65 -5.70 -14.73 6.71
N HIS A 66 -5.94 -13.42 6.80
CA HIS A 66 -5.89 -12.53 5.62
C HIS A 66 -4.51 -12.56 4.94
N ALA A 67 -3.42 -12.62 5.72
CA ALA A 67 -2.07 -12.66 5.17
C ALA A 67 -1.78 -13.99 4.46
N GLU A 68 -2.23 -15.11 5.02
CA GLU A 68 -2.11 -16.43 4.39
C GLU A 68 -2.90 -16.50 3.08
N GLU A 69 -4.14 -16.02 3.05
CA GLU A 69 -4.96 -15.98 1.84
C GLU A 69 -4.30 -15.13 0.74
N ILE A 70 -3.74 -13.97 1.10
CA ILE A 70 -3.00 -13.12 0.16
C ILE A 70 -1.75 -13.84 -0.35
N LYS A 71 -0.97 -14.47 0.52
CA LYS A 71 0.22 -15.25 0.14
C LYS A 71 -0.15 -16.36 -0.84
N ASP A 72 -1.14 -17.18 -0.50
CA ASP A 72 -1.54 -18.32 -1.33
C ASP A 72 -2.03 -17.86 -2.72
N PHE A 73 -2.80 -16.77 -2.77
CA PHE A 73 -3.18 -16.14 -4.03
C PHE A 73 -1.95 -15.68 -4.84
N VAL A 74 -1.01 -14.96 -4.22
CA VAL A 74 0.21 -14.48 -4.89
C VAL A 74 1.06 -15.64 -5.42
N LEU A 75 1.25 -16.71 -4.63
CA LEU A 75 2.02 -17.87 -5.05
C LEU A 75 1.36 -18.60 -6.21
N SER A 76 0.03 -18.62 -6.29
CA SER A 76 -0.70 -19.19 -7.43
C SER A 76 -0.50 -18.40 -8.74
N LEU A 77 -0.08 -17.14 -8.66
CA LEU A 77 0.16 -16.26 -9.80
C LEU A 77 1.60 -16.35 -10.35
N VAL A 78 2.53 -16.88 -9.55
CA VAL A 78 3.94 -16.96 -9.96
C VAL A 78 4.10 -17.86 -11.19
N GLY A 79 4.71 -17.30 -12.23
CA GLY A 79 4.94 -18.01 -13.50
C GLY A 79 3.77 -17.97 -14.49
N CYS A 80 2.59 -17.50 -14.10
CA CYS A 80 1.41 -17.43 -14.98
C CYS A 80 0.75 -16.06 -15.07
N CYS A 81 1.28 -15.06 -14.35
CA CYS A 81 0.76 -13.70 -14.33
C CYS A 81 1.91 -12.69 -14.42
N GLU A 82 1.82 -11.75 -15.35
CA GLU A 82 2.86 -10.73 -15.54
C GLU A 82 2.69 -9.52 -14.63
N LYS A 83 1.46 -9.20 -14.24
CA LYS A 83 1.12 -8.01 -13.45
C LYS A 83 0.17 -8.32 -12.30
N LEU A 84 0.48 -7.78 -11.12
CA LEU A 84 -0.36 -7.77 -9.95
C LEU A 84 -0.62 -6.33 -9.51
N ILE A 85 -1.88 -5.91 -9.52
CA ILE A 85 -2.33 -4.64 -8.95
C ILE A 85 -2.73 -4.88 -7.50
N ILE A 86 -2.28 -4.02 -6.57
CA ILE A 86 -2.69 -4.05 -5.16
C ILE A 86 -3.36 -2.72 -4.84
N SER A 87 -4.62 -2.78 -4.47
CA SER A 87 -5.48 -1.62 -4.30
C SER A 87 -6.08 -1.56 -2.89
N CYS A 88 -6.05 -0.39 -2.29
CA CYS A 88 -6.89 -0.02 -1.17
C CYS A 88 -7.57 1.32 -1.47
N TYR A 89 -8.31 1.92 -0.53
CA TYR A 89 -9.05 3.16 -0.80
C TYR A 89 -8.18 4.25 -1.43
N MET A 90 -7.08 4.63 -0.77
CA MET A 90 -6.18 5.70 -1.24
C MET A 90 -4.94 5.19 -2.01
N GLY A 91 -4.60 3.91 -1.92
CA GLY A 91 -3.36 3.40 -2.50
C GLY A 91 -2.09 3.84 -1.74
N ILE A 92 -2.19 4.12 -0.44
CA ILE A 92 -1.11 4.73 0.36
C ILE A 92 -0.62 3.79 1.46
N SER A 93 -1.52 3.23 2.29
CA SER A 93 -1.15 2.55 3.55
C SER A 93 -1.27 1.02 3.44
N ARG A 94 -2.48 0.45 3.43
CA ARG A 94 -2.69 -1.01 3.40
C ARG A 94 -2.09 -1.67 2.16
N SER A 95 -2.36 -1.11 0.99
CA SER A 95 -1.87 -1.66 -0.28
C SER A 95 -0.36 -1.58 -0.42
N SER A 96 0.29 -0.51 0.04
CA SER A 96 1.75 -0.39 0.02
C SER A 96 2.41 -1.36 1.01
N ALA A 97 1.82 -1.54 2.20
CA ALA A 97 2.32 -2.50 3.18
C ALA A 97 2.22 -3.96 2.69
N VAL A 98 1.10 -4.32 2.08
CA VAL A 98 0.91 -5.65 1.47
C VAL A 98 1.88 -5.86 0.31
N ALA A 99 2.05 -4.85 -0.56
CA ALA A 99 3.01 -4.91 -1.66
C ALA A 99 4.44 -5.12 -1.18
N ALA A 100 4.89 -4.34 -0.18
CA ALA A 100 6.22 -4.48 0.41
C ALA A 100 6.44 -5.89 0.98
N GLY A 101 5.45 -6.42 1.73
CA GLY A 101 5.53 -7.78 2.27
C GLY A 101 5.57 -8.86 1.20
N ILE A 102 4.82 -8.71 0.11
CA ILE A 102 4.87 -9.61 -1.06
C ILE A 102 6.24 -9.55 -1.74
N MET A 103 6.82 -8.35 -1.91
CA MET A 103 8.15 -8.21 -2.51
C MET A 103 9.20 -8.98 -1.72
N ILE A 104 9.26 -8.81 -0.40
CA ILE A 104 10.16 -9.58 0.47
C ILE A 104 9.82 -11.09 0.42
N GLY A 105 8.53 -11.44 0.39
CA GLY A 105 8.07 -12.83 0.27
C GLY A 105 8.58 -13.52 -0.99
N LEU A 106 8.74 -12.77 -2.08
CA LEU A 106 9.27 -13.21 -3.37
C LEU A 106 10.78 -12.94 -3.54
N ASP A 107 11.53 -12.76 -2.45
CA ASP A 107 12.97 -12.48 -2.42
C ASP A 107 13.39 -11.22 -3.21
N ARG A 108 12.54 -10.19 -3.20
CA ARG A 108 12.78 -8.90 -3.83
C ARG A 108 12.97 -7.80 -2.80
N ASP A 109 13.71 -6.76 -3.16
CA ASP A 109 13.86 -5.56 -2.32
C ASP A 109 12.57 -4.72 -2.33
N ASP A 110 12.18 -4.21 -1.16
CA ASP A 110 10.98 -3.39 -0.94
C ASP A 110 11.30 -1.92 -0.59
N MET A 111 12.57 -1.52 -0.59
CA MET A 111 13.00 -0.18 -0.19
C MET A 111 12.45 0.92 -1.08
N GLU A 112 12.10 0.61 -2.33
CA GLU A 112 11.43 1.55 -3.23
C GLU A 112 10.07 2.03 -2.68
N ILE A 113 9.41 1.24 -1.83
CA ILE A 113 8.16 1.62 -1.16
C ILE A 113 8.44 2.47 0.07
N TRP A 114 9.39 2.05 0.92
CA TRP A 114 9.71 2.74 2.18
C TRP A 114 10.38 4.10 1.97
N ASN A 115 11.14 4.28 0.89
CA ASN A 115 11.78 5.53 0.51
C ASN A 115 10.90 6.43 -0.37
N ASN A 116 9.62 6.13 -0.52
CA ASN A 116 8.72 6.89 -1.38
C ASN A 116 7.69 7.65 -0.55
N ILE A 117 7.73 8.98 -0.62
CA ILE A 117 6.82 9.90 0.07
C ILE A 117 5.34 9.70 -0.27
N LYS A 118 5.02 9.04 -1.37
CA LYS A 118 3.65 8.67 -1.76
C LYS A 118 3.04 7.65 -0.81
N TYR A 119 3.87 6.82 -0.17
CA TYR A 119 3.42 5.69 0.62
C TYR A 119 3.65 5.93 2.12
N TYR A 120 2.73 5.42 2.92
CA TYR A 120 2.84 5.34 4.38
C TYR A 120 2.38 3.95 4.83
N PRO A 121 3.24 2.92 4.67
CA PRO A 121 2.83 1.53 4.83
C PRO A 121 2.36 1.20 6.25
N ASN A 122 1.20 0.54 6.37
CA ASN A 122 0.69 0.03 7.64
C ASN A 122 1.61 -1.08 8.17
N ILE A 123 2.27 -0.81 9.30
CA ILE A 123 3.28 -1.71 9.85
C ILE A 123 2.73 -3.07 10.29
N LEU A 124 1.49 -3.13 10.75
CA LEU A 124 0.85 -4.39 11.11
C LEU A 124 0.62 -5.26 9.87
N CYS A 125 0.10 -4.67 8.80
CA CYS A 125 -0.09 -5.38 7.53
C CYS A 125 1.24 -5.92 6.98
N TYR A 126 2.29 -5.11 7.03
CA TYR A 126 3.62 -5.53 6.59
C TYR A 126 4.15 -6.71 7.41
N ARG A 127 4.12 -6.62 8.74
CA ARG A 127 4.55 -7.72 9.64
C ARG A 127 3.74 -9.00 9.40
N ARG A 128 2.42 -8.90 9.23
CA ARG A 128 1.56 -10.05 8.93
C ARG A 128 1.97 -10.73 7.61
N MET A 129 2.25 -9.94 6.59
CA MET A 129 2.73 -10.47 5.30
C MET A 129 4.09 -11.15 5.45
N LEU A 130 5.06 -10.52 6.13
CA LEU A 130 6.37 -11.15 6.38
C LEU A 130 6.20 -12.50 7.10
N THR A 131 5.40 -12.54 8.16
CA THR A 131 5.13 -13.77 8.91
C THR A 131 4.52 -14.85 8.02
N ALA A 132 3.53 -14.53 7.21
CA ALA A 132 2.89 -15.48 6.29
C ALA A 132 3.89 -16.07 5.28
N PHE A 133 4.82 -15.27 4.79
CA PHE A 133 5.90 -15.72 3.90
C PHE A 133 7.10 -16.38 4.63
N GLY A 134 7.04 -16.53 5.95
CA GLY A 134 8.14 -17.09 6.75
C GLY A 134 9.39 -16.22 6.76
N LYS A 135 9.25 -14.91 6.59
CA LYS A 135 10.34 -13.94 6.60
C LYS A 135 10.50 -13.28 7.97
N PRO A 136 11.73 -12.90 8.37
CA PRO A 136 11.96 -12.20 9.63
C PRO A 136 11.28 -10.83 9.65
N THR A 137 10.78 -10.43 10.82
CA THR A 137 10.09 -9.14 11.02
C THR A 137 10.95 -8.08 11.68
N ASP A 138 12.20 -8.38 12.01
CA ASP A 138 13.08 -7.55 12.84
C ASP A 138 13.39 -6.18 12.20
N SER A 139 13.49 -6.12 10.87
CA SER A 139 13.74 -4.87 10.13
C SER A 139 12.50 -3.99 9.94
N ALA A 140 11.32 -4.44 10.35
CA ALA A 140 10.07 -3.72 10.08
C ALA A 140 10.01 -2.34 10.76
N ASP A 141 10.48 -2.23 12.01
CA ASP A 141 10.48 -0.97 12.74
C ASP A 141 11.52 0.02 12.20
N GLU A 142 12.67 -0.47 11.74
CA GLU A 142 13.68 0.35 11.08
C GLU A 142 13.14 0.96 9.77
N LYS A 143 12.51 0.14 8.94
CA LYS A 143 11.88 0.60 7.69
C LYS A 143 10.76 1.61 7.94
N LYS A 144 9.90 1.35 8.95
CA LYS A 144 8.88 2.30 9.37
C LYS A 144 9.51 3.64 9.74
N LYS A 145 10.58 3.65 10.55
CA LYS A 145 11.27 4.86 10.97
C LYS A 145 11.90 5.61 9.80
N ILE A 146 12.45 4.92 8.80
CA ILE A 146 12.96 5.53 7.56
C ILE A 146 11.83 6.30 6.87
N ASN A 147 10.68 5.68 6.71
CA ASN A 147 9.53 6.30 6.04
C ASN A 147 8.95 7.47 6.85
N GLU A 148 8.83 7.36 8.17
CA GLU A 148 8.40 8.45 9.06
C GLU A 148 9.35 9.66 8.93
N ASN A 149 10.66 9.46 9.01
CA ASN A 149 11.64 10.54 8.85
C ASN A 149 11.54 11.23 7.48
N LEU A 150 11.23 10.49 6.42
CA LEU A 150 11.02 11.03 5.09
C LEU A 150 9.80 11.97 5.04
N HIS A 151 8.70 11.57 5.69
CA HIS A 151 7.49 12.38 5.77
C HIS A 151 7.69 13.63 6.63
N ASP A 152 8.34 13.50 7.78
CA ASP A 152 8.65 14.61 8.69
C ASP A 152 9.54 15.66 8.01
N SER A 153 10.62 15.23 7.35
CA SER A 153 11.52 16.12 6.62
C SER A 153 10.81 16.90 5.52
N LYS A 154 9.84 16.30 4.84
CA LYS A 154 9.05 16.98 3.82
C LYS A 154 8.06 17.97 4.41
N ALA A 155 7.43 17.64 5.53
CA ALA A 155 6.54 18.56 6.25
C ALA A 155 7.30 19.81 6.73
N GLU A 156 8.51 19.66 7.27
CA GLU A 156 9.40 20.77 7.65
C GLU A 156 9.74 21.67 6.46
N ILE A 157 10.07 21.09 5.31
CA ILE A 157 10.38 21.87 4.08
C ILE A 157 9.18 22.70 3.64
N ILE A 158 7.98 22.12 3.62
CA ILE A 158 6.74 22.83 3.26
C ILE A 158 6.48 24.01 4.21
N ILE A 159 6.60 23.79 5.51
CA ILE A 159 6.41 24.84 6.53
C ILE A 159 7.44 25.96 6.33
N MET A 160 8.70 25.63 6.08
CA MET A 160 9.73 26.64 5.85
C MET A 160 9.49 27.44 4.55
N GLU A 161 9.01 26.82 3.47
CA GLU A 161 8.67 27.50 2.22
C GLU A 161 7.49 28.45 2.41
N GLU A 162 6.44 28.04 3.11
CA GLU A 162 5.30 28.89 3.46
C GLU A 162 5.72 30.08 4.31
N TYR A 163 6.60 29.88 5.29
CA TYR A 163 7.12 30.94 6.16
C TYR A 163 7.95 31.96 5.36
N LYS A 164 8.80 31.54 4.42
CA LYS A 164 9.56 32.41 3.53
C LYS A 164 8.62 33.26 2.66
N GLN A 165 7.61 32.64 2.05
CA GLN A 165 6.62 33.35 1.23
C GLN A 165 5.84 34.40 2.03
N TYR A 166 5.51 34.09 3.31
CA TYR A 166 4.85 35.03 4.19
C TYR A 166 5.76 36.22 4.54
N ALA A 167 7.03 35.98 4.88
CA ALA A 167 8.02 37.00 5.19
C ALA A 167 8.24 37.97 4.02
N GLU A 168 8.41 37.45 2.79
CA GLU A 168 8.57 38.26 1.57
C GLU A 168 7.34 39.14 1.26
N LYS A 169 6.13 38.64 1.53
CA LYS A 169 4.89 39.42 1.36
C LYS A 169 4.77 40.56 2.35
N THR A 170 5.20 40.34 3.59
CA THR A 170 5.15 41.36 4.65
C THR A 170 6.19 42.46 4.43
N GLU A 171 7.39 42.14 3.96
CA GLU A 171 8.41 43.13 3.58
C GLU A 171 7.95 44.03 2.43
N LYS A 172 7.30 43.46 1.40
CA LYS A 172 6.77 44.21 0.25
C LYS A 172 5.56 45.09 0.61
N ALA A 173 4.80 44.74 1.63
CA ALA A 173 3.64 45.52 2.06
C ALA A 173 4.00 46.68 3.02
N GLY A 174 5.22 46.69 3.58
CA GLY A 174 5.73 47.72 4.49
C GLY A 174 6.61 48.79 3.79
N SER A 175 6.83 48.67 2.48
CA SER A 175 7.57 49.61 1.64
C SER A 175 6.63 50.45 0.78
#